data_72cf69b319817397bdfcc7ea0debce79
#
_entry.id   72cf69b319817397bdfcc7ea0debce79
#
_cell.length_a   1.000
_cell.length_b   1.000
_cell.length_c   1.000
_cell.angle_alpha   90.00
_cell.angle_beta   90.00
_cell.angle_gamma   90.00
#
_symmetry.space_group_name_H-M   'P 1'
#
loop_
_entity.id
_entity.type
_entity.pdbx_description
1 polymer ?
#
loop_
_entity_poly.entity_id
_entity_poly.type
_entity_poly.pdbx_seq_one_letter_code
_entity_poly.pdbx_strand_id
1 'polypeptide(L)'
;MERLKATEDLNFTARLIMRKIEDRTKKMILKIAVVVFCIALIFGGIMIYGRYQMSKIPKLSFQEILEYTTKDNADAVITVGIVKDGQISYKVYGENGKELPAELHTYEIGSLTKTFTAALISKAIQEEKINIDCTIDNYLSLPEGNTYPTIEELLTHTSGYKGYYLESPMVSNFFNGRNDFYGVTKEMVSDKAGNLNMNKASYDFVYSNYGYAVLGLVLESVYETEYTSLLNDFAQNELCLTSTQISDKSGDLGKYWDWKEGDAYLSAGAVTSNIEDMLLYAQMQLEDNSYFSDCHNSLKSINASTEMYKTMGIHMDEIGMSWILDSKNNIIWHNGGTGNYNSYLGFNPETGTAVVVLSNLAPNYRVPATVLGVKLLLELDNEK
;
A
#
# COMPACT_ATOMS: atom_id res chain seq x y z
N MET A 1 14.55 -11.48 79.09
CA MET A 1 15.73 -11.75 78.28
C MET A 1 15.42 -12.67 77.08
N GLU A 2 14.69 -13.76 77.26
CA GLU A 2 14.37 -14.72 76.11
C GLU A 2 13.52 -14.12 74.99
N ARG A 3 12.54 -13.24 75.30
CA ARG A 3 11.71 -12.60 74.29
C ARG A 3 12.50 -11.59 73.39
N LEU A 4 13.52 -10.95 73.90
CA LEU A 4 14.37 -10.04 73.15
C LEU A 4 15.31 -10.82 72.19
N LYS A 5 15.87 -11.94 72.62
CA LYS A 5 16.65 -12.83 71.75
C LYS A 5 15.83 -13.41 70.60
N ALA A 6 14.59 -13.86 70.86
CA ALA A 6 13.73 -14.39 69.85
C ALA A 6 13.35 -13.34 68.75
N THR A 7 13.18 -12.06 69.11
CA THR A 7 12.94 -10.96 68.15
C THR A 7 14.17 -10.59 67.34
N GLU A 8 15.38 -10.64 67.93
CA GLU A 8 16.64 -10.40 67.20
C GLU A 8 16.92 -11.53 66.19
N ASP A 9 16.71 -12.80 66.56
CA ASP A 9 16.86 -13.95 65.63
C ASP A 9 15.84 -13.92 64.49
N LEU A 10 14.58 -13.52 64.73
CA LEU A 10 13.57 -13.34 63.68
C LEU A 10 13.97 -12.23 62.69
N ASN A 11 14.47 -11.09 63.20
CA ASN A 11 14.93 -9.98 62.38
C ASN A 11 16.18 -10.35 61.57
N PHE A 12 17.10 -11.14 62.15
CA PHE A 12 18.28 -11.62 61.42
C PHE A 12 17.89 -12.58 60.27
N THR A 13 17.00 -13.52 60.56
CA THR A 13 16.48 -14.50 59.57
C THR A 13 15.73 -13.78 58.42
N ALA A 14 14.87 -12.80 58.75
CA ALA A 14 14.17 -11.99 57.77
C ALA A 14 15.12 -11.21 56.84
N ARG A 15 16.20 -10.62 57.37
CA ARG A 15 17.23 -9.94 56.57
C ARG A 15 17.98 -10.89 55.64
N LEU A 16 18.29 -12.12 56.07
CA LEU A 16 18.90 -13.15 55.22
C LEU A 16 18.00 -13.61 54.09
N ILE A 17 16.71 -13.77 54.37
CA ILE A 17 15.70 -14.13 53.33
C ILE A 17 15.57 -12.98 52.32
N MET A 18 15.45 -11.75 52.77
CA MET A 18 15.36 -10.57 51.91
C MET A 18 16.59 -10.44 51.00
N ARG A 19 17.82 -10.62 51.51
CA ARG A 19 19.05 -10.65 50.69
C ARG A 19 19.03 -11.76 49.64
N LYS A 20 18.61 -12.97 49.98
CA LYS A 20 18.49 -14.08 49.01
C LYS A 20 17.47 -13.80 47.91
N ILE A 21 16.34 -13.16 48.25
CA ILE A 21 15.32 -12.75 47.26
C ILE A 21 15.92 -11.68 46.35
N GLU A 22 16.58 -10.65 46.92
CA GLU A 22 17.20 -9.59 46.14
C GLU A 22 18.28 -10.10 45.17
N ASP A 23 19.14 -11.03 45.62
CA ASP A 23 20.16 -11.66 44.77
C ASP A 23 19.56 -12.51 43.66
N ARG A 24 18.47 -13.24 43.94
CA ARG A 24 17.73 -14.00 42.90
C ARG A 24 17.09 -13.07 41.88
N THR A 25 16.48 -11.98 42.32
CA THR A 25 15.86 -10.97 41.49
C THR A 25 16.91 -10.28 40.60
N LYS A 26 18.07 -9.88 41.13
CA LYS A 26 19.19 -9.31 40.38
C LYS A 26 19.70 -10.29 39.31
N LYS A 27 19.89 -11.56 39.66
CA LYS A 27 20.31 -12.61 38.69
C LYS A 27 19.26 -12.86 37.61
N MET A 28 17.97 -12.79 37.94
CA MET A 28 16.89 -12.95 36.97
C MET A 28 16.85 -11.74 36.01
N ILE A 29 16.92 -10.52 36.53
CA ILE A 29 16.99 -9.28 35.72
C ILE A 29 18.20 -9.34 34.78
N LEU A 30 19.37 -9.74 35.28
CA LEU A 30 20.57 -9.86 34.45
C LEU A 30 20.38 -10.87 33.32
N LYS A 31 19.76 -12.04 33.59
CA LYS A 31 19.46 -13.03 32.56
C LYS A 31 18.51 -12.49 31.49
N ILE A 32 17.44 -11.79 31.91
CA ILE A 32 16.50 -11.14 31.00
C ILE A 32 17.22 -10.09 30.13
N ALA A 33 18.05 -9.24 30.76
CA ALA A 33 18.82 -8.22 30.04
C ALA A 33 19.76 -8.85 29.01
N VAL A 34 20.45 -9.96 29.34
CA VAL A 34 21.30 -10.69 28.39
C VAL A 34 20.49 -11.26 27.22
N VAL A 35 19.32 -11.86 27.49
CA VAL A 35 18.45 -12.40 26.43
C VAL A 35 17.97 -11.27 25.52
N VAL A 36 17.49 -10.16 26.08
CA VAL A 36 17.05 -8.99 25.29
C VAL A 36 18.20 -8.44 24.45
N PHE A 37 19.41 -8.34 25.02
CA PHE A 37 20.61 -7.90 24.30
C PHE A 37 20.97 -8.85 23.14
N CYS A 38 20.94 -10.17 23.35
CA CYS A 38 21.17 -11.14 22.30
C CYS A 38 20.13 -11.04 21.18
N ILE A 39 18.84 -10.88 21.52
CA ILE A 39 17.76 -10.65 20.54
C ILE A 39 18.04 -9.39 19.73
N ALA A 40 18.44 -8.29 20.40
CA ALA A 40 18.75 -7.03 19.74
C ALA A 40 19.97 -7.17 18.77
N LEU A 41 20.99 -7.93 19.14
CA LEU A 41 22.13 -8.22 18.28
C LEU A 41 21.76 -9.06 17.06
N ILE A 42 20.92 -10.09 17.24
CA ILE A 42 20.41 -10.91 16.14
C ILE A 42 19.59 -10.04 15.18
N PHE A 43 18.67 -9.24 15.72
CA PHE A 43 17.85 -8.33 14.93
C PHE A 43 18.71 -7.30 14.18
N GLY A 44 19.71 -6.71 14.86
CA GLY A 44 20.69 -5.81 14.24
C GLY A 44 21.46 -6.49 13.10
N GLY A 45 21.89 -7.72 13.29
CA GLY A 45 22.57 -8.52 12.26
C GLY A 45 21.68 -8.80 11.04
N ILE A 46 20.41 -9.16 11.25
CA ILE A 46 19.43 -9.36 10.20
C ILE A 46 19.22 -8.06 9.42
N MET A 47 19.07 -6.93 10.10
CA MET A 47 18.89 -5.62 9.47
C MET A 47 20.11 -5.20 8.62
N ILE A 48 21.32 -5.42 9.12
CA ILE A 48 22.57 -5.12 8.39
C ILE A 48 22.69 -6.03 7.16
N TYR A 49 22.41 -7.32 7.32
CA TYR A 49 22.41 -8.27 6.21
C TYR A 49 21.37 -7.90 5.15
N GLY A 50 20.14 -7.56 5.56
CA GLY A 50 19.10 -7.09 4.66
C GLY A 50 19.51 -5.83 3.88
N ARG A 51 20.08 -4.83 4.56
CA ARG A 51 20.63 -3.62 3.91
C ARG A 51 21.74 -3.94 2.93
N TYR A 52 22.63 -4.87 3.28
CA TYR A 52 23.71 -5.31 2.39
C TYR A 52 23.17 -5.99 1.13
N GLN A 53 22.16 -6.86 1.24
CA GLN A 53 21.53 -7.48 0.07
C GLN A 53 20.82 -6.43 -0.79
N MET A 54 20.05 -5.54 -0.18
CA MET A 54 19.37 -4.45 -0.89
C MET A 54 20.35 -3.52 -1.62
N SER A 55 21.55 -3.28 -1.11
CA SER A 55 22.59 -2.46 -1.77
C SER A 55 23.14 -3.06 -3.07
N LYS A 56 22.88 -4.34 -3.34
CA LYS A 56 23.27 -5.01 -4.59
C LYS A 56 22.23 -4.85 -5.68
N ILE A 57 20.94 -4.73 -5.29
CA ILE A 57 19.79 -4.72 -6.21
C ILE A 57 19.96 -3.71 -7.36
N PRO A 58 20.42 -2.46 -7.14
CA PRO A 58 20.54 -1.49 -8.24
C PRO A 58 21.47 -1.94 -9.39
N LYS A 59 22.39 -2.87 -9.10
CA LYS A 59 23.39 -3.36 -10.07
C LYS A 59 22.92 -4.60 -10.83
N LEU A 60 21.83 -5.20 -10.41
CA LEU A 60 21.28 -6.41 -11.02
C LEU A 60 20.36 -6.00 -12.19
N SER A 61 20.28 -6.87 -13.20
CA SER A 61 19.28 -6.83 -14.24
C SER A 61 17.89 -7.20 -13.68
N PHE A 62 16.84 -6.86 -14.41
CA PHE A 62 15.49 -7.31 -14.07
C PHE A 62 15.41 -8.81 -13.82
N GLN A 63 16.01 -9.62 -14.71
CA GLN A 63 16.00 -11.08 -14.58
C GLN A 63 16.69 -11.56 -13.30
N GLU A 64 17.86 -11.00 -12.96
CA GLU A 64 18.57 -11.34 -11.72
C GLU A 64 17.80 -10.93 -10.46
N ILE A 65 17.09 -9.80 -10.50
CA ILE A 65 16.22 -9.37 -9.39
C ILE A 65 15.04 -10.33 -9.25
N LEU A 66 14.43 -10.74 -10.35
CA LEU A 66 13.32 -11.70 -10.37
C LEU A 66 13.74 -13.06 -9.79
N GLU A 67 14.89 -13.60 -10.23
CA GLU A 67 15.48 -14.83 -9.70
C GLU A 67 15.75 -14.73 -8.18
N TYR A 68 16.33 -13.62 -7.73
CA TYR A 68 16.56 -13.39 -6.31
C TYR A 68 15.23 -13.30 -5.53
N THR A 69 14.20 -12.65 -6.10
CA THR A 69 12.90 -12.46 -5.45
C THR A 69 12.19 -13.79 -5.25
N THR A 70 12.22 -14.67 -6.25
CA THR A 70 11.50 -15.96 -6.25
C THR A 70 12.35 -17.13 -5.78
N LYS A 71 13.61 -16.87 -5.38
CA LYS A 71 14.58 -17.91 -5.01
C LYS A 71 14.05 -18.87 -3.93
N ASP A 72 14.13 -20.17 -4.21
CA ASP A 72 13.73 -21.25 -3.29
C ASP A 72 12.30 -21.08 -2.73
N ASN A 73 11.39 -20.55 -3.55
CA ASN A 73 9.97 -20.35 -3.19
C ASN A 73 9.07 -21.00 -4.27
N ALA A 74 8.66 -22.23 -4.00
CA ALA A 74 7.84 -23.02 -4.90
C ALA A 74 6.41 -22.45 -5.10
N ASP A 75 5.94 -21.63 -4.16
CA ASP A 75 4.59 -21.01 -4.22
C ASP A 75 4.62 -19.64 -4.94
N ALA A 76 5.79 -19.14 -5.34
CA ALA A 76 5.89 -17.85 -5.99
C ALA A 76 5.26 -17.87 -7.39
N VAL A 77 4.38 -16.91 -7.64
CA VAL A 77 3.78 -16.64 -8.95
C VAL A 77 3.85 -15.14 -9.19
N ILE A 78 4.67 -14.73 -10.16
CA ILE A 78 4.81 -13.33 -10.56
C ILE A 78 4.49 -13.22 -12.04
N THR A 79 3.48 -12.45 -12.38
CA THR A 79 3.13 -12.15 -13.77
C THR A 79 3.64 -10.76 -14.13
N VAL A 80 4.39 -10.67 -15.23
CA VAL A 80 4.98 -9.45 -15.75
C VAL A 80 4.43 -9.19 -17.13
N GLY A 81 3.79 -8.05 -17.30
CA GLY A 81 3.22 -7.61 -18.57
C GLY A 81 3.90 -6.35 -19.08
N ILE A 82 3.97 -6.23 -20.39
CA ILE A 82 4.60 -5.13 -21.11
C ILE A 82 3.65 -4.64 -22.19
N VAL A 83 3.50 -3.32 -22.29
CA VAL A 83 2.99 -2.61 -23.47
C VAL A 83 4.18 -1.90 -24.10
N LYS A 84 4.47 -2.19 -25.37
CA LYS A 84 5.54 -1.51 -26.14
C LYS A 84 5.14 -1.46 -27.60
N ASP A 85 5.30 -0.32 -28.25
CA ASP A 85 4.94 -0.12 -29.66
C ASP A 85 3.48 -0.53 -29.99
N GLY A 86 2.56 -0.31 -29.04
CA GLY A 86 1.15 -0.70 -29.15
C GLY A 86 0.88 -2.19 -29.00
N GLN A 87 1.91 -3.01 -28.77
CA GLN A 87 1.77 -4.45 -28.57
C GLN A 87 1.76 -4.82 -27.10
N ILE A 88 0.91 -5.78 -26.75
CA ILE A 88 0.80 -6.35 -25.41
C ILE A 88 1.48 -7.72 -25.40
N SER A 89 2.26 -7.98 -24.34
CA SER A 89 2.80 -9.29 -24.03
C SER A 89 2.92 -9.50 -22.53
N TYR A 90 2.86 -10.74 -22.05
CA TYR A 90 3.13 -11.05 -20.66
C TYR A 90 3.80 -12.42 -20.49
N LYS A 91 4.45 -12.60 -19.35
CA LYS A 91 5.05 -13.85 -18.92
C LYS A 91 4.74 -14.08 -17.43
N VAL A 92 4.62 -15.36 -17.10
CA VAL A 92 4.44 -15.83 -15.72
C VAL A 92 5.73 -16.46 -15.23
N TYR A 93 6.15 -16.12 -14.02
CA TYR A 93 7.38 -16.62 -13.43
C TYR A 93 7.12 -17.24 -12.06
N GLY A 94 7.79 -18.36 -11.80
CA GLY A 94 7.76 -19.08 -10.54
C GLY A 94 9.11 -19.13 -9.84
N GLU A 95 9.32 -20.20 -9.10
CA GLU A 95 10.53 -20.45 -8.33
C GLU A 95 11.81 -20.21 -9.14
N ASN A 96 12.78 -19.51 -8.56
CA ASN A 96 14.07 -19.18 -9.15
C ASN A 96 13.99 -18.46 -10.51
N GLY A 97 12.95 -17.64 -10.72
CA GLY A 97 12.75 -16.90 -11.96
C GLY A 97 12.37 -17.76 -13.18
N LYS A 98 12.01 -19.02 -12.95
CA LYS A 98 11.64 -19.94 -14.03
C LYS A 98 10.34 -19.49 -14.67
N GLU A 99 10.31 -19.40 -16.00
CA GLU A 99 9.10 -19.14 -16.76
C GLU A 99 8.11 -20.31 -16.62
N LEU A 100 6.88 -19.99 -16.28
CA LEU A 100 5.75 -20.91 -16.16
C LEU A 100 4.85 -20.79 -17.39
N PRO A 101 3.88 -21.72 -17.59
CA PRO A 101 2.84 -21.54 -18.59
C PRO A 101 2.14 -20.18 -18.42
N ALA A 102 1.76 -19.57 -19.54
CA ALA A 102 1.08 -18.28 -19.55
C ALA A 102 -0.40 -18.44 -19.15
N GLU A 103 -0.63 -18.79 -17.89
CA GLU A 103 -1.96 -18.90 -17.30
C GLU A 103 -2.41 -17.55 -16.74
N LEU A 104 -3.72 -17.30 -16.77
CA LEU A 104 -4.31 -16.12 -16.15
C LEU A 104 -4.57 -16.40 -14.68
N HIS A 105 -3.93 -15.61 -13.83
CA HIS A 105 -4.10 -15.65 -12.39
C HIS A 105 -4.81 -14.40 -11.88
N THR A 106 -5.62 -14.55 -10.85
CA THR A 106 -6.27 -13.43 -10.17
C THR A 106 -5.37 -12.92 -9.06
N TYR A 107 -5.10 -11.61 -9.06
CA TYR A 107 -4.28 -10.94 -8.04
C TYR A 107 -5.08 -9.86 -7.31
N GLU A 108 -4.83 -9.69 -6.02
CA GLU A 108 -5.15 -8.43 -5.36
C GLU A 108 -4.17 -7.37 -5.87
N ILE A 109 -4.69 -6.27 -6.41
CA ILE A 109 -3.85 -5.18 -6.89
C ILE A 109 -3.58 -4.11 -5.82
N GLY A 110 -4.16 -4.28 -4.62
CA GLY A 110 -3.93 -3.42 -3.48
C GLY A 110 -4.16 -1.96 -3.82
N SER A 111 -3.21 -1.11 -3.46
CA SER A 111 -3.35 0.35 -3.66
C SER A 111 -3.40 0.82 -5.10
N LEU A 112 -3.17 -0.02 -6.12
CA LEU A 112 -3.55 0.33 -7.50
C LEU A 112 -5.06 0.60 -7.62
N THR A 113 -5.90 0.10 -6.71
CA THR A 113 -7.30 0.49 -6.56
C THR A 113 -7.49 2.02 -6.54
N LYS A 114 -6.54 2.76 -5.95
CA LYS A 114 -6.62 4.22 -5.85
C LYS A 114 -6.60 4.91 -7.20
N THR A 115 -5.95 4.32 -8.20
CA THR A 115 -5.94 4.88 -9.55
C THR A 115 -7.32 4.77 -10.21
N PHE A 116 -8.07 3.70 -9.93
CA PHE A 116 -9.46 3.58 -10.36
C PHE A 116 -10.37 4.56 -9.62
N THR A 117 -10.17 4.73 -8.30
CA THR A 117 -10.88 5.74 -7.51
C THR A 117 -10.62 7.14 -8.06
N ALA A 118 -9.36 7.46 -8.38
CA ALA A 118 -8.99 8.74 -8.97
C ALA A 118 -9.62 8.96 -10.36
N ALA A 119 -9.67 7.93 -11.20
CA ALA A 119 -10.35 7.98 -12.49
C ALA A 119 -11.86 8.25 -12.34
N LEU A 120 -12.53 7.63 -11.35
CA LEU A 120 -13.93 7.91 -11.02
C LEU A 120 -14.13 9.36 -10.52
N ILE A 121 -13.20 9.89 -9.71
CA ILE A 121 -13.24 11.31 -9.30
C ILE A 121 -13.03 12.22 -10.51
N SER A 122 -12.06 11.93 -11.37
CA SER A 122 -11.81 12.71 -12.59
C SER A 122 -13.05 12.71 -13.52
N LYS A 123 -13.67 11.54 -13.70
CA LYS A 123 -14.94 11.43 -14.42
C LYS A 123 -16.05 12.30 -13.78
N ALA A 124 -16.20 12.25 -12.43
CA ALA A 124 -17.17 13.05 -11.71
C ALA A 124 -16.92 14.57 -11.84
N ILE A 125 -15.63 14.96 -11.96
CA ILE A 125 -15.28 16.37 -12.24
C ILE A 125 -15.73 16.77 -13.64
N GLN A 126 -15.53 15.94 -14.65
CA GLN A 126 -15.96 16.22 -16.02
C GLN A 126 -17.51 16.22 -16.16
N GLU A 127 -18.20 15.43 -15.34
CA GLU A 127 -19.65 15.45 -15.23
C GLU A 127 -20.19 16.60 -14.37
N GLU A 128 -19.34 17.52 -13.92
CA GLU A 128 -19.66 18.66 -13.04
C GLU A 128 -20.29 18.28 -11.70
N LYS A 129 -20.13 17.02 -11.26
CA LYS A 129 -20.62 16.52 -9.96
C LYS A 129 -19.67 16.85 -8.81
N ILE A 130 -18.36 16.92 -9.11
CA ILE A 130 -17.31 17.25 -8.14
C ILE A 130 -16.48 18.41 -8.67
N ASN A 131 -16.10 19.32 -7.75
CA ASN A 131 -15.07 20.32 -8.00
C ASN A 131 -13.85 19.97 -7.14
N ILE A 132 -12.68 19.85 -7.78
CA ILE A 132 -11.44 19.42 -7.14
C ILE A 132 -11.00 20.36 -5.99
N ASP A 133 -11.32 21.66 -6.09
CA ASP A 133 -10.99 22.70 -5.11
C ASP A 133 -12.00 22.78 -3.94
N CYS A 134 -13.14 22.09 -4.03
CA CYS A 134 -14.12 22.04 -2.97
C CYS A 134 -13.69 21.11 -1.84
N THR A 135 -14.03 21.48 -0.63
CA THR A 135 -13.83 20.67 0.57
C THR A 135 -14.89 19.57 0.70
N ILE A 136 -14.57 18.50 1.41
CA ILE A 136 -15.42 17.30 1.49
C ILE A 136 -16.80 17.54 2.13
N ASP A 137 -16.96 18.57 2.93
CA ASP A 137 -18.27 18.95 3.51
C ASP A 137 -19.25 19.53 2.49
N ASN A 138 -18.81 19.82 1.26
CA ASN A 138 -19.71 20.10 0.14
C ASN A 138 -20.44 18.84 -0.36
N TYR A 139 -19.94 17.66 -0.05
CA TYR A 139 -20.43 16.37 -0.54
C TYR A 139 -20.89 15.44 0.57
N LEU A 140 -20.40 15.62 1.80
CA LEU A 140 -20.70 14.79 2.96
C LEU A 140 -21.36 15.63 4.05
N SER A 141 -22.33 15.05 4.73
CA SER A 141 -22.99 15.69 5.89
C SER A 141 -22.06 15.68 7.10
N LEU A 142 -21.20 16.69 7.21
CA LEU A 142 -20.22 16.84 8.28
C LEU A 142 -20.56 18.01 9.21
N PRO A 143 -20.10 18.02 10.48
CA PRO A 143 -20.34 19.10 11.42
C PRO A 143 -19.84 20.47 10.92
N GLU A 144 -20.64 21.51 11.13
CA GLU A 144 -20.25 22.88 10.83
C GLU A 144 -19.14 23.38 11.77
N GLY A 145 -18.33 24.35 11.28
CA GLY A 145 -17.32 25.04 12.07
C GLY A 145 -15.94 24.37 12.11
N ASN A 146 -15.77 23.20 11.52
CA ASN A 146 -14.48 22.59 11.25
C ASN A 146 -13.93 23.01 9.89
N THR A 147 -12.63 22.88 9.70
CA THR A 147 -11.95 23.02 8.40
C THR A 147 -11.67 21.62 7.85
N TYR A 148 -12.12 21.38 6.65
CA TYR A 148 -11.99 20.09 5.98
C TYR A 148 -11.04 20.18 4.78
N PRO A 149 -10.38 19.05 4.39
CA PRO A 149 -9.53 19.04 3.21
C PRO A 149 -10.36 19.13 1.92
N THR A 150 -9.71 19.62 0.87
CA THR A 150 -10.25 19.60 -0.49
C THR A 150 -10.14 18.21 -1.11
N ILE A 151 -10.85 17.99 -2.22
CA ILE A 151 -10.73 16.77 -3.03
C ILE A 151 -9.30 16.63 -3.56
N GLU A 152 -8.66 17.72 -4.03
CA GLU A 152 -7.27 17.73 -4.47
C GLU A 152 -6.31 17.25 -3.37
N GLU A 153 -6.45 17.77 -2.15
CA GLU A 153 -5.60 17.39 -1.02
C GLU A 153 -5.73 15.91 -0.63
N LEU A 154 -6.91 15.31 -0.80
CA LEU A 154 -7.10 13.88 -0.61
C LEU A 154 -6.45 13.05 -1.72
N LEU A 155 -6.66 13.42 -2.98
CA LEU A 155 -6.09 12.75 -4.16
C LEU A 155 -4.55 12.76 -4.15
N THR A 156 -3.96 13.84 -3.62
CA THR A 156 -2.51 14.06 -3.58
C THR A 156 -1.86 13.66 -2.27
N HIS A 157 -2.61 13.10 -1.32
CA HIS A 157 -2.12 12.75 0.02
C HIS A 157 -1.52 13.92 0.81
N THR A 158 -2.00 15.14 0.56
CA THR A 158 -1.56 16.38 1.24
C THR A 158 -2.64 16.98 2.15
N SER A 159 -3.67 16.20 2.49
CA SER A 159 -4.81 16.59 3.33
C SER A 159 -4.48 16.75 4.82
N GLY A 160 -3.31 16.30 5.27
CA GLY A 160 -2.97 16.17 6.68
C GLY A 160 -3.59 14.95 7.36
N TYR A 161 -4.37 14.16 6.66
CA TYR A 161 -4.90 12.90 7.17
C TYR A 161 -3.77 11.87 7.31
N LYS A 162 -3.84 11.07 8.39
CA LYS A 162 -2.91 9.95 8.59
C LYS A 162 -3.20 8.82 7.61
N GLY A 163 -2.26 7.87 7.51
CA GLY A 163 -2.44 6.65 6.70
C GLY A 163 -3.74 5.91 7.04
N TYR A 164 -4.06 5.85 8.32
CA TYR A 164 -5.33 5.38 8.89
C TYR A 164 -5.50 5.92 10.31
N TYR A 165 -6.70 5.83 10.85
CA TYR A 165 -7.02 6.06 12.25
C TYR A 165 -7.45 4.74 12.87
N LEU A 166 -6.99 4.47 14.10
CA LEU A 166 -7.28 3.21 14.76
C LEU A 166 -8.78 3.13 15.10
N GLU A 167 -9.44 2.14 14.54
CA GLU A 167 -10.83 1.80 14.82
C GLU A 167 -10.94 0.44 15.53
N SER A 168 -12.04 0.23 16.23
CA SER A 168 -12.25 -0.99 17.04
C SER A 168 -12.04 -2.32 16.25
N PRO A 169 -12.54 -2.48 15.00
CA PRO A 169 -12.31 -3.70 14.23
C PRO A 169 -10.83 -3.98 13.96
N MET A 170 -10.00 -2.95 13.72
CA MET A 170 -8.58 -3.09 13.38
C MET A 170 -7.78 -3.82 14.47
N VAL A 171 -8.10 -3.60 15.75
CA VAL A 171 -7.43 -4.26 16.87
C VAL A 171 -7.68 -5.77 16.82
N SER A 172 -8.92 -6.17 16.62
CA SER A 172 -9.30 -7.59 16.50
C SER A 172 -8.72 -8.22 15.24
N ASN A 173 -8.72 -7.51 14.12
CA ASN A 173 -8.18 -7.96 12.85
C ASN A 173 -6.67 -8.26 12.94
N PHE A 174 -5.91 -7.36 13.57
CA PHE A 174 -4.48 -7.56 13.81
C PHE A 174 -4.17 -8.86 14.56
N PHE A 175 -4.90 -9.14 15.67
CA PHE A 175 -4.68 -10.36 16.43
C PHE A 175 -5.13 -11.64 15.71
N ASN A 176 -6.05 -11.52 14.75
CA ASN A 176 -6.56 -12.65 13.95
C ASN A 176 -5.82 -12.82 12.62
N GLY A 177 -4.79 -11.99 12.32
CA GLY A 177 -4.06 -12.03 11.05
C GLY A 177 -4.94 -11.77 9.82
N ARG A 178 -5.96 -10.92 10.00
CA ARG A 178 -6.95 -10.55 8.99
C ARG A 178 -6.58 -9.22 8.35
N ASN A 179 -7.21 -8.86 7.24
CA ASN A 179 -7.17 -7.51 6.68
C ASN A 179 -7.49 -6.47 7.76
N ASP A 180 -6.57 -5.53 7.99
CA ASP A 180 -6.69 -4.51 9.04
C ASP A 180 -7.98 -3.68 8.89
N PHE A 181 -8.46 -3.48 7.68
CA PHE A 181 -9.62 -2.64 7.37
C PHE A 181 -10.97 -3.38 7.37
N TYR A 182 -10.97 -4.71 7.53
CA TYR A 182 -12.21 -5.48 7.56
C TYR A 182 -13.16 -5.03 8.66
N GLY A 183 -14.40 -4.70 8.28
CA GLY A 183 -15.45 -4.28 9.21
C GLY A 183 -15.32 -2.84 9.71
N VAL A 184 -14.41 -2.04 9.14
CA VAL A 184 -14.39 -0.58 9.37
C VAL A 184 -15.46 0.06 8.51
N THR A 185 -16.53 0.55 9.15
CA THR A 185 -17.72 1.03 8.45
C THR A 185 -17.57 2.46 7.95
N LYS A 186 -18.47 2.85 7.04
CA LYS A 186 -18.57 4.20 6.49
C LYS A 186 -18.87 5.24 7.58
N GLU A 187 -19.72 4.89 8.53
CA GLU A 187 -20.03 5.74 9.68
C GLU A 187 -18.80 6.03 10.52
N MET A 188 -17.95 5.00 10.80
CA MET A 188 -16.70 5.19 11.55
C MET A 188 -15.77 6.19 10.84
N VAL A 189 -15.66 6.08 9.51
CA VAL A 189 -14.83 6.99 8.70
C VAL A 189 -15.43 8.39 8.66
N SER A 190 -16.73 8.52 8.45
CA SER A 190 -17.44 9.80 8.43
C SER A 190 -17.40 10.52 9.78
N ASP A 191 -17.68 9.80 10.87
CA ASP A 191 -17.61 10.34 12.24
C ASP A 191 -16.19 10.81 12.57
N LYS A 192 -15.17 10.03 12.17
CA LYS A 192 -13.78 10.45 12.35
C LYS A 192 -13.47 11.70 11.54
N ALA A 193 -13.89 11.81 10.28
CA ALA A 193 -13.69 12.99 9.45
C ALA A 193 -14.34 14.21 10.09
N GLY A 194 -15.58 14.08 10.60
CA GLY A 194 -16.30 15.14 11.29
C GLY A 194 -15.65 15.63 12.58
N ASN A 195 -14.80 14.79 13.22
CA ASN A 195 -14.07 15.14 14.43
C ASN A 195 -12.63 15.65 14.18
N LEU A 196 -12.18 15.67 12.94
CA LEU A 196 -10.87 16.20 12.55
C LEU A 196 -11.02 17.64 12.08
N ASN A 197 -10.08 18.50 12.47
CA ASN A 197 -10.03 19.90 12.06
C ASN A 197 -8.69 20.18 11.36
N MET A 198 -8.74 20.38 10.05
CA MET A 198 -7.55 20.60 9.20
C MET A 198 -7.30 22.10 9.06
N ASN A 199 -6.64 22.71 10.03
CA ASN A 199 -6.51 24.16 10.17
C ASN A 199 -5.18 24.75 9.67
N LYS A 200 -4.32 23.96 9.00
CA LYS A 200 -3.10 24.45 8.36
C LYS A 200 -3.40 24.85 6.91
N ALA A 201 -2.66 25.81 6.40
CA ALA A 201 -2.78 26.25 5.00
C ALA A 201 -2.26 25.18 4.00
N SER A 202 -1.39 24.27 4.44
CA SER A 202 -0.87 23.15 3.64
C SER A 202 -0.28 22.08 4.54
N TYR A 203 -0.27 20.85 4.05
CA TYR A 203 0.34 19.70 4.72
C TYR A 203 1.34 19.04 3.79
N ASP A 204 2.41 18.47 4.38
CA ASP A 204 3.34 17.64 3.65
C ASP A 204 2.67 16.36 3.16
N PHE A 205 3.26 15.74 2.14
CA PHE A 205 2.81 14.44 1.65
C PHE A 205 2.88 13.37 2.75
N VAL A 206 1.74 12.79 3.05
CA VAL A 206 1.59 11.63 3.96
C VAL A 206 0.61 10.65 3.31
N TYR A 207 1.14 9.53 2.81
CA TYR A 207 0.31 8.51 2.17
C TYR A 207 -0.87 8.09 3.06
N SER A 208 -2.10 8.24 2.56
CA SER A 208 -3.32 8.07 3.34
C SER A 208 -4.35 7.14 2.68
N ASN A 209 -4.50 5.92 3.21
CA ASN A 209 -5.63 5.06 2.89
C ASN A 209 -6.95 5.66 3.38
N TYR A 210 -6.89 6.35 4.53
CA TYR A 210 -8.06 7.02 5.09
C TYR A 210 -8.60 8.12 4.16
N GLY A 211 -7.71 8.91 3.55
CA GLY A 211 -8.12 9.92 2.55
C GLY A 211 -8.88 9.30 1.38
N TYR A 212 -8.43 8.13 0.91
CA TYR A 212 -9.12 7.41 -0.16
C TYR A 212 -10.41 6.75 0.30
N ALA A 213 -10.51 6.30 1.56
CA ALA A 213 -11.79 5.88 2.13
C ALA A 213 -12.81 7.03 2.11
N VAL A 214 -12.39 8.25 2.47
CA VAL A 214 -13.24 9.45 2.39
C VAL A 214 -13.63 9.78 0.93
N LEU A 215 -12.71 9.67 -0.05
CA LEU A 215 -13.03 9.83 -1.48
C LEU A 215 -14.08 8.81 -1.96
N GLY A 216 -14.02 7.57 -1.45
CA GLY A 216 -15.06 6.57 -1.69
C GLY A 216 -16.44 7.04 -1.21
N LEU A 217 -16.52 7.61 0.01
CA LEU A 217 -17.79 8.17 0.52
C LEU A 217 -18.29 9.35 -0.33
N VAL A 218 -17.38 10.22 -0.80
CA VAL A 218 -17.73 11.32 -1.71
C VAL A 218 -18.33 10.77 -3.01
N LEU A 219 -17.71 9.77 -3.62
CA LEU A 219 -18.22 9.13 -4.84
C LEU A 219 -19.61 8.52 -4.62
N GLU A 220 -19.80 7.79 -3.51
CA GLU A 220 -21.12 7.24 -3.17
C GLU A 220 -22.19 8.31 -3.03
N SER A 221 -21.84 9.45 -2.41
CA SER A 221 -22.74 10.55 -2.22
C SER A 221 -23.17 11.21 -3.53
N VAL A 222 -22.21 11.44 -4.46
CA VAL A 222 -22.53 12.17 -5.72
C VAL A 222 -23.16 11.28 -6.80
N TYR A 223 -22.91 9.95 -6.72
CA TYR A 223 -23.54 8.98 -7.64
C TYR A 223 -24.75 8.27 -7.04
N GLU A 224 -25.04 8.48 -5.76
CA GLU A 224 -26.12 7.79 -5.02
C GLU A 224 -26.07 6.26 -5.17
N THR A 225 -24.86 5.71 -5.20
CA THR A 225 -24.57 4.31 -5.51
C THR A 225 -23.46 3.78 -4.62
N GLU A 226 -23.59 2.55 -4.11
CA GLU A 226 -22.55 1.87 -3.33
C GLU A 226 -21.24 1.77 -4.13
N TYR A 227 -20.11 2.02 -3.47
CA TYR A 227 -18.78 2.04 -4.13
C TYR A 227 -18.49 0.75 -4.89
N THR A 228 -18.85 -0.42 -4.33
CA THR A 228 -18.68 -1.72 -4.99
C THR A 228 -19.38 -1.76 -6.35
N SER A 229 -20.64 -1.33 -6.41
CA SER A 229 -21.40 -1.31 -7.66
C SER A 229 -20.83 -0.29 -8.63
N LEU A 230 -20.49 0.90 -8.13
CA LEU A 230 -19.95 1.98 -8.95
C LEU A 230 -18.62 1.58 -9.60
N LEU A 231 -17.69 0.99 -8.82
CA LEU A 231 -16.39 0.58 -9.35
C LEU A 231 -16.50 -0.61 -10.29
N ASN A 232 -17.31 -1.63 -9.93
CA ASN A 232 -17.47 -2.80 -10.78
C ASN A 232 -18.12 -2.43 -12.12
N ASP A 233 -19.14 -1.55 -12.11
CA ASP A 233 -19.77 -1.08 -13.34
C ASP A 233 -18.78 -0.28 -14.20
N PHE A 234 -18.03 0.62 -13.61
CA PHE A 234 -16.98 1.39 -14.29
C PHE A 234 -15.92 0.47 -14.90
N ALA A 235 -15.36 -0.47 -14.13
CA ALA A 235 -14.33 -1.35 -14.62
C ALA A 235 -14.83 -2.30 -15.70
N GLN A 236 -15.95 -3.00 -15.48
CA GLN A 236 -16.41 -4.09 -16.34
C GLN A 236 -17.20 -3.60 -17.55
N ASN A 237 -18.08 -2.61 -17.39
CA ASN A 237 -18.97 -2.17 -18.46
C ASN A 237 -18.43 -0.96 -19.20
N GLU A 238 -17.78 -0.01 -18.53
CA GLU A 238 -17.24 1.18 -19.20
C GLU A 238 -15.83 0.95 -19.74
N LEU A 239 -14.93 0.36 -18.92
CA LEU A 239 -13.55 0.09 -19.34
C LEU A 239 -13.36 -1.31 -19.99
N CYS A 240 -14.38 -2.16 -20.00
CA CYS A 240 -14.31 -3.54 -20.52
C CYS A 240 -13.26 -4.42 -19.82
N LEU A 241 -12.90 -4.13 -18.58
CA LEU A 241 -11.98 -4.90 -17.74
C LEU A 241 -12.77 -5.98 -16.98
N THR A 242 -13.12 -7.05 -17.68
CA THR A 242 -14.14 -8.02 -17.25
C THR A 242 -13.77 -8.86 -16.03
N SER A 243 -12.48 -8.93 -15.69
CA SER A 243 -11.94 -9.65 -14.52
C SER A 243 -11.52 -8.70 -13.39
N THR A 244 -11.79 -7.40 -13.54
CA THR A 244 -11.45 -6.36 -12.55
C THR A 244 -12.68 -6.00 -11.74
N GLN A 245 -12.60 -6.21 -10.42
CA GLN A 245 -13.72 -5.97 -9.51
C GLN A 245 -13.28 -5.79 -8.07
N ILE A 246 -14.16 -5.30 -7.22
CA ILE A 246 -13.98 -5.39 -5.76
C ILE A 246 -13.90 -6.88 -5.39
N SER A 247 -12.89 -7.23 -4.59
CA SER A 247 -12.57 -8.61 -4.21
C SER A 247 -13.75 -9.29 -3.52
N ASP A 248 -14.17 -10.41 -4.09
CA ASP A 248 -15.10 -11.37 -3.51
C ASP A 248 -14.38 -12.64 -3.02
N LYS A 249 -13.04 -12.61 -2.99
CA LYS A 249 -12.12 -13.72 -2.72
C LYS A 249 -12.14 -14.84 -3.75
N SER A 250 -12.83 -14.68 -4.85
CA SER A 250 -12.74 -15.63 -5.94
C SER A 250 -11.42 -15.46 -6.66
N GLY A 251 -10.70 -16.58 -6.82
CA GLY A 251 -9.41 -16.59 -7.49
C GLY A 251 -8.64 -17.87 -7.19
N ASP A 252 -7.59 -18.11 -7.95
CA ASP A 252 -6.84 -19.37 -8.00
C ASP A 252 -5.61 -19.39 -7.06
N LEU A 253 -5.05 -18.22 -6.71
CA LEU A 253 -3.82 -18.13 -5.91
C LEU A 253 -4.06 -18.18 -4.38
N GLY A 254 -5.30 -17.98 -3.92
CA GLY A 254 -5.67 -18.04 -2.51
C GLY A 254 -5.07 -16.93 -1.64
N LYS A 255 -5.34 -16.98 -0.34
CA LYS A 255 -4.87 -16.00 0.66
C LYS A 255 -5.29 -14.56 0.38
N TYR A 256 -6.43 -14.36 -0.30
CA TYR A 256 -7.01 -13.04 -0.52
C TYR A 256 -7.50 -12.42 0.79
N TRP A 257 -7.37 -11.10 0.89
CA TRP A 257 -7.94 -10.35 2.00
C TRP A 257 -9.46 -10.48 2.04
N ASP A 258 -10.01 -10.55 3.25
CA ASP A 258 -11.44 -10.44 3.43
C ASP A 258 -11.86 -8.98 3.33
N TRP A 259 -12.97 -8.77 2.63
CA TRP A 259 -13.71 -7.53 2.64
C TRP A 259 -15.16 -7.82 3.00
N LYS A 260 -15.80 -6.88 3.64
CA LYS A 260 -17.21 -6.93 3.92
C LYS A 260 -17.90 -5.89 3.05
N GLU A 261 -19.08 -6.23 2.57
CA GLU A 261 -19.92 -5.26 1.90
C GLU A 261 -20.13 -4.02 2.79
N GLY A 262 -19.90 -2.83 2.23
CA GLY A 262 -19.96 -1.57 2.97
C GLY A 262 -18.71 -1.23 3.79
N ASP A 263 -17.60 -1.97 3.70
CA ASP A 263 -16.33 -1.56 4.28
C ASP A 263 -15.85 -0.24 3.65
N ALA A 264 -15.49 0.74 4.47
CA ALA A 264 -15.16 2.08 3.99
C ALA A 264 -13.86 2.15 3.18
N TYR A 265 -12.92 1.21 3.41
CA TYR A 265 -11.61 1.22 2.76
C TYR A 265 -11.57 0.48 1.41
N LEU A 266 -12.71 0.06 0.86
CA LEU A 266 -12.77 -0.58 -0.47
C LEU A 266 -12.10 0.26 -1.55
N SER A 267 -12.33 1.58 -1.53
CA SER A 267 -11.76 2.57 -2.44
C SER A 267 -10.23 2.78 -2.32
N ALA A 268 -9.65 2.26 -1.24
CA ALA A 268 -8.23 2.40 -0.98
C ALA A 268 -7.40 1.16 -1.41
N GLY A 269 -8.03 -0.04 -1.57
CA GLY A 269 -7.20 -1.22 -1.81
C GLY A 269 -7.89 -2.54 -2.05
N ALA A 270 -9.18 -2.58 -2.40
CA ALA A 270 -9.96 -3.81 -2.43
C ALA A 270 -10.08 -4.50 -3.80
N VAL A 271 -9.50 -3.96 -4.86
CA VAL A 271 -9.67 -4.49 -6.22
C VAL A 271 -8.81 -5.74 -6.44
N THR A 272 -9.42 -6.73 -7.10
CA THR A 272 -8.73 -7.85 -7.75
C THR A 272 -8.79 -7.68 -9.26
N SER A 273 -7.75 -8.18 -9.95
CA SER A 273 -7.64 -8.13 -11.41
C SER A 273 -6.70 -9.23 -11.90
N ASN A 274 -6.56 -9.36 -13.22
CA ASN A 274 -5.57 -10.20 -13.88
C ASN A 274 -4.65 -9.37 -14.78
N ILE A 275 -3.66 -10.02 -15.39
CA ILE A 275 -2.66 -9.33 -16.20
C ILE A 275 -3.24 -8.76 -17.49
N GLU A 276 -4.20 -9.41 -18.13
CA GLU A 276 -4.78 -8.93 -19.39
C GLU A 276 -5.55 -7.63 -19.15
N ASP A 277 -6.43 -7.60 -18.15
CA ASP A 277 -7.15 -6.39 -17.78
C ASP A 277 -6.21 -5.25 -17.37
N MET A 278 -5.17 -5.56 -16.56
CA MET A 278 -4.21 -4.53 -16.15
C MET A 278 -3.35 -4.00 -17.29
N LEU A 279 -3.09 -4.81 -18.34
CA LEU A 279 -2.40 -4.33 -19.55
C LEU A 279 -3.31 -3.47 -20.43
N LEU A 280 -4.60 -3.83 -20.55
CA LEU A 280 -5.58 -2.94 -21.19
C LEU A 280 -5.70 -1.62 -20.41
N TYR A 281 -5.77 -1.67 -19.10
CA TYR A 281 -5.77 -0.47 -18.26
C TYR A 281 -4.50 0.36 -18.45
N ALA A 282 -3.32 -0.27 -18.56
CA ALA A 282 -2.06 0.41 -18.85
C ALA A 282 -2.06 1.08 -20.23
N GLN A 283 -2.63 0.45 -21.27
CA GLN A 283 -2.80 1.08 -22.60
C GLN A 283 -3.70 2.32 -22.52
N MET A 284 -4.80 2.26 -21.76
CA MET A 284 -5.68 3.42 -21.58
C MET A 284 -4.98 4.59 -20.91
N GLN A 285 -3.99 4.32 -20.02
CA GLN A 285 -3.19 5.38 -19.39
C GLN A 285 -2.22 6.04 -20.38
N LEU A 286 -1.80 5.34 -21.42
CA LEU A 286 -0.93 5.86 -22.50
C LEU A 286 -1.72 6.62 -23.57
N GLU A 287 -3.02 6.41 -23.66
CA GLU A 287 -3.88 7.09 -24.62
C GLU A 287 -4.28 8.48 -24.09
N ASP A 288 -4.50 9.42 -25.01
CA ASP A 288 -5.03 10.75 -24.69
C ASP A 288 -6.54 10.67 -24.45
N ASN A 289 -6.91 10.10 -23.32
CA ASN A 289 -8.28 10.01 -22.83
C ASN A 289 -8.49 11.05 -21.74
N SER A 290 -9.48 11.92 -21.89
CA SER A 290 -9.66 13.11 -21.08
C SER A 290 -9.61 12.86 -19.57
N TYR A 291 -10.34 11.89 -19.03
CA TYR A 291 -10.33 11.70 -17.57
C TYR A 291 -9.13 10.89 -17.06
N PHE A 292 -8.44 10.10 -17.89
CA PHE A 292 -7.18 9.48 -17.48
C PHE A 292 -6.02 10.46 -17.56
N SER A 293 -5.91 11.23 -18.64
CA SER A 293 -4.83 12.22 -18.79
C SER A 293 -4.88 13.30 -17.72
N ASP A 294 -6.08 13.72 -17.27
CA ASP A 294 -6.24 14.66 -16.16
C ASP A 294 -5.64 14.10 -14.85
N CYS A 295 -5.69 12.78 -14.66
CA CYS A 295 -5.09 12.14 -13.49
C CYS A 295 -3.55 12.21 -13.46
N HIS A 296 -2.92 12.40 -14.62
CA HIS A 296 -1.45 12.43 -14.78
C HIS A 296 -0.86 13.85 -14.68
N ASN A 297 -1.70 14.89 -14.61
CA ASN A 297 -1.22 16.25 -14.43
C ASN A 297 -0.60 16.41 -13.04
N SER A 298 0.58 17.07 -12.96
CA SER A 298 1.18 17.40 -11.68
C SER A 298 0.31 18.37 -10.90
N LEU A 299 -0.20 17.94 -9.75
CA LEU A 299 -0.99 18.76 -8.83
C LEU A 299 -0.13 19.28 -7.68
N LYS A 300 0.82 18.47 -7.19
CA LYS A 300 1.70 18.84 -6.06
C LYS A 300 3.10 18.30 -6.25
N SER A 301 4.10 19.13 -5.90
CA SER A 301 5.47 18.66 -5.68
C SER A 301 5.57 18.04 -4.30
N ILE A 302 6.03 16.79 -4.21
CA ILE A 302 6.06 16.03 -2.96
C ILE A 302 7.48 15.69 -2.50
N ASN A 303 8.43 15.49 -3.43
CA ASN A 303 9.84 15.13 -3.15
C ASN A 303 9.97 14.04 -2.07
N ALA A 304 9.13 12.99 -2.16
CA ALA A 304 8.95 11.97 -1.11
C ALA A 304 9.88 10.75 -1.27
N SER A 305 10.80 10.76 -2.24
CA SER A 305 11.73 9.64 -2.47
C SER A 305 12.65 9.41 -1.29
N THR A 306 12.66 8.18 -0.76
CA THR A 306 13.68 7.77 0.21
C THR A 306 15.04 7.60 -0.46
N GLU A 307 16.14 7.66 0.30
CA GLU A 307 17.48 7.42 -0.24
C GLU A 307 17.60 6.01 -0.85
N MET A 308 16.91 5.04 -0.28
CA MET A 308 16.86 3.68 -0.83
C MET A 308 16.17 3.66 -2.21
N TYR A 309 15.03 4.34 -2.34
CA TYR A 309 14.33 4.47 -3.63
C TYR A 309 15.19 5.15 -4.68
N LYS A 310 15.83 6.26 -4.34
CA LYS A 310 16.75 6.97 -5.24
C LYS A 310 17.87 6.08 -5.75
N THR A 311 18.48 5.24 -4.88
CA THR A 311 19.52 4.30 -5.30
C THR A 311 19.01 3.21 -6.24
N MET A 312 17.72 2.92 -6.23
CA MET A 312 17.06 1.97 -7.12
C MET A 312 16.49 2.61 -8.38
N GLY A 313 16.73 3.91 -8.60
CA GLY A 313 16.20 4.65 -9.73
C GLY A 313 14.71 4.98 -9.61
N ILE A 314 14.14 4.93 -8.40
CA ILE A 314 12.73 5.23 -8.13
C ILE A 314 12.62 6.64 -7.54
N HIS A 315 11.88 7.52 -8.21
CA HIS A 315 11.66 8.89 -7.76
C HIS A 315 10.17 9.14 -7.48
N MET A 316 9.92 9.99 -6.50
CA MET A 316 8.59 10.46 -6.11
C MET A 316 8.69 11.99 -6.02
N ASP A 317 8.77 12.64 -7.19
CA ASP A 317 9.03 14.07 -7.27
C ASP A 317 7.74 14.87 -7.14
N GLU A 318 6.70 14.43 -7.85
CA GLU A 318 5.40 15.06 -7.91
C GLU A 318 4.29 14.02 -7.84
N ILE A 319 3.06 14.47 -7.68
CA ILE A 319 1.86 13.64 -7.66
C ILE A 319 0.71 14.31 -8.41
N GLY A 320 0.03 13.51 -9.22
CA GLY A 320 -1.27 13.84 -9.80
C GLY A 320 -2.42 13.26 -8.98
N MET A 321 -3.51 12.91 -9.61
CA MET A 321 -4.61 12.23 -8.93
C MET A 321 -4.22 10.77 -8.67
N SER A 322 -3.66 10.47 -7.50
CA SER A 322 -3.09 9.17 -7.10
C SER A 322 -1.72 8.83 -7.72
N TRP A 323 -1.48 9.20 -8.97
CA TRP A 323 -0.30 8.81 -9.71
C TRP A 323 0.95 9.56 -9.25
N ILE A 324 2.01 8.80 -8.97
CA ILE A 324 3.36 9.35 -8.70
C ILE A 324 4.03 9.68 -10.03
N LEU A 325 4.59 10.89 -10.11
CA LEU A 325 5.34 11.36 -11.27
C LEU A 325 6.83 11.34 -10.90
N ASP A 326 7.59 10.50 -11.59
CA ASP A 326 9.04 10.45 -11.58
C ASP A 326 9.55 11.33 -12.73
N SER A 327 9.71 12.62 -12.45
CA SER A 327 10.11 13.61 -13.44
C SER A 327 11.52 13.38 -13.98
N LYS A 328 12.37 12.65 -13.26
CA LYS A 328 13.71 12.34 -13.67
C LYS A 328 13.77 11.28 -14.76
N ASN A 329 12.90 10.29 -14.68
CA ASN A 329 12.86 9.17 -15.62
C ASN A 329 11.69 9.28 -16.62
N ASN A 330 10.86 10.33 -16.49
CA ASN A 330 9.62 10.49 -17.24
C ASN A 330 8.67 9.29 -17.09
N ILE A 331 8.55 8.78 -15.87
CA ILE A 331 7.71 7.63 -15.54
C ILE A 331 6.56 8.10 -14.64
N ILE A 332 5.35 7.70 -14.99
CA ILE A 332 4.15 7.85 -14.17
C ILE A 332 3.81 6.47 -13.62
N TRP A 333 3.63 6.34 -12.31
CA TRP A 333 3.47 5.03 -11.71
C TRP A 333 2.64 5.05 -10.43
N HIS A 334 2.09 3.89 -10.11
CA HIS A 334 1.58 3.57 -8.79
C HIS A 334 1.86 2.11 -8.47
N ASN A 335 1.89 1.77 -7.18
CA ASN A 335 2.07 0.39 -6.73
C ASN A 335 0.95 -0.02 -5.77
N GLY A 336 0.88 -1.31 -5.50
CA GLY A 336 -0.06 -1.85 -4.56
C GLY A 336 0.53 -2.93 -3.66
N GLY A 337 -0.11 -3.13 -2.52
CA GLY A 337 0.23 -4.21 -1.61
C GLY A 337 -0.91 -4.50 -0.67
N THR A 338 -1.07 -5.79 -0.40
CA THR A 338 -1.94 -6.33 0.65
C THR A 338 -1.11 -7.25 1.55
N GLY A 339 -1.75 -8.06 2.38
CA GLY A 339 -1.02 -8.99 3.24
C GLY A 339 -0.16 -10.01 2.49
N ASN A 340 -0.60 -10.44 1.30
CA ASN A 340 0.05 -11.51 0.54
C ASN A 340 0.34 -11.17 -0.93
N TYR A 341 -0.10 -10.01 -1.41
CA TYR A 341 0.04 -9.62 -2.80
C TYR A 341 0.79 -8.30 -2.95
N ASN A 342 1.46 -8.15 -4.08
CA ASN A 342 2.22 -6.96 -4.42
C ASN A 342 2.04 -6.66 -5.91
N SER A 343 1.84 -5.40 -6.26
CA SER A 343 1.59 -4.98 -7.62
C SER A 343 2.33 -3.68 -7.98
N TYR A 344 2.53 -3.47 -9.26
CA TYR A 344 3.07 -2.25 -9.83
C TYR A 344 2.47 -2.03 -11.22
N LEU A 345 2.15 -0.81 -11.54
CA LEU A 345 1.90 -0.31 -12.88
C LEU A 345 2.66 1.00 -13.05
N GLY A 346 3.46 1.08 -14.08
CA GLY A 346 4.15 2.30 -14.47
C GLY A 346 4.31 2.38 -15.97
N PHE A 347 4.32 3.59 -16.50
CA PHE A 347 4.43 3.85 -17.92
C PHE A 347 5.23 5.12 -18.20
N ASN A 348 5.84 5.15 -19.35
CA ASN A 348 6.54 6.32 -19.88
C ASN A 348 5.74 6.87 -21.07
N PRO A 349 5.09 8.04 -20.93
CA PRO A 349 4.24 8.60 -21.99
C PRO A 349 5.03 9.03 -23.24
N GLU A 350 6.33 9.32 -23.13
CA GLU A 350 7.18 9.67 -24.28
C GLU A 350 7.50 8.45 -25.16
N THR A 351 7.76 7.30 -24.53
CA THR A 351 8.13 6.09 -25.25
C THR A 351 6.95 5.23 -25.61
N GLY A 352 5.77 5.47 -25.01
CA GLY A 352 4.60 4.64 -25.16
C GLY A 352 4.79 3.23 -24.55
N THR A 353 5.71 3.10 -23.57
CA THR A 353 6.03 1.85 -22.89
C THR A 353 5.36 1.79 -21.54
N ALA A 354 4.72 0.66 -21.21
CA ALA A 354 4.19 0.42 -19.86
C ALA A 354 4.61 -0.97 -19.35
N VAL A 355 4.75 -1.07 -18.04
CA VAL A 355 5.06 -2.31 -17.33
C VAL A 355 4.06 -2.54 -16.21
N VAL A 356 3.52 -3.75 -16.15
CA VAL A 356 2.68 -4.24 -15.07
C VAL A 356 3.39 -5.41 -14.40
N VAL A 357 3.46 -5.41 -13.08
CA VAL A 357 3.94 -6.53 -12.27
C VAL A 357 2.88 -6.90 -11.26
N LEU A 358 2.41 -8.15 -11.31
CA LEU A 358 1.46 -8.72 -10.35
C LEU A 358 2.13 -9.91 -9.65
N SER A 359 2.07 -9.95 -8.31
CA SER A 359 2.79 -10.95 -7.52
C SER A 359 1.94 -11.44 -6.33
N ASN A 360 1.96 -12.74 -6.08
CA ASN A 360 1.38 -13.36 -4.88
C ASN A 360 2.34 -13.38 -3.68
N LEU A 361 3.36 -12.54 -3.71
CA LEU A 361 4.30 -12.35 -2.60
C LEU A 361 3.97 -11.07 -1.84
N ALA A 362 4.11 -11.10 -0.51
CA ALA A 362 3.87 -9.91 0.30
C ALA A 362 4.82 -8.74 -0.06
N PRO A 363 4.41 -7.47 0.10
CA PRO A 363 5.21 -6.31 -0.28
C PRO A 363 6.59 -6.23 0.39
N ASN A 364 6.71 -6.81 1.58
CA ASN A 364 7.96 -6.86 2.35
C ASN A 364 8.77 -8.15 2.13
N TYR A 365 8.35 -9.01 1.19
CA TYR A 365 9.07 -10.22 0.85
C TYR A 365 10.17 -9.90 -0.17
N ARG A 366 11.43 -9.98 0.27
CA ARG A 366 12.66 -9.74 -0.53
C ARG A 366 12.62 -8.43 -1.34
N VAL A 367 12.18 -8.45 -2.61
CA VAL A 367 12.14 -7.28 -3.48
C VAL A 367 10.70 -6.98 -3.91
N PRO A 368 10.20 -5.77 -3.67
CA PRO A 368 8.83 -5.41 -4.03
C PRO A 368 8.64 -5.25 -5.55
N ALA A 369 7.40 -5.45 -6.02
CA ALA A 369 6.99 -5.30 -7.41
C ALA A 369 7.38 -3.93 -8.00
N THR A 370 7.37 -2.88 -7.19
CA THR A 370 7.80 -1.53 -7.58
C THR A 370 9.24 -1.51 -8.13
N VAL A 371 10.15 -2.20 -7.44
CA VAL A 371 11.57 -2.26 -7.88
C VAL A 371 11.71 -3.07 -9.16
N LEU A 372 11.00 -4.21 -9.26
CA LEU A 372 10.96 -5.03 -10.48
C LEU A 372 10.42 -4.23 -11.66
N GLY A 373 9.30 -3.54 -11.47
CA GLY A 373 8.62 -2.81 -12.53
C GLY A 373 9.41 -1.61 -13.03
N VAL A 374 9.91 -0.76 -12.12
CA VAL A 374 10.75 0.39 -12.50
C VAL A 374 12.02 -0.08 -13.20
N LYS A 375 12.68 -1.14 -12.68
CA LYS A 375 13.89 -1.69 -13.31
C LYS A 375 13.64 -2.14 -14.74
N LEU A 376 12.57 -2.91 -14.97
CA LEU A 376 12.20 -3.39 -16.30
C LEU A 376 11.87 -2.23 -17.24
N LEU A 377 11.10 -1.24 -16.78
CA LEU A 377 10.71 -0.09 -17.60
C LEU A 377 11.94 0.71 -18.04
N LEU A 378 12.90 0.96 -17.11
CA LEU A 378 14.15 1.63 -17.42
C LEU A 378 15.03 0.81 -18.40
N GLU A 379 15.06 -0.51 -18.31
CA GLU A 379 15.77 -1.36 -19.27
C GLU A 379 15.16 -1.27 -20.67
N LEU A 380 13.82 -1.36 -20.78
CA LEU A 380 13.10 -1.26 -22.05
C LEU A 380 13.26 0.10 -22.74
N ASP A 381 13.32 1.19 -21.98
CA ASP A 381 13.53 2.54 -22.50
C ASP A 381 14.97 2.78 -22.96
N ASN A 382 15.96 2.04 -22.44
CA ASN A 382 17.36 2.12 -22.86
C ASN A 382 17.73 1.22 -24.05
N GLU A 383 16.83 0.35 -24.50
CA GLU A 383 17.03 -0.53 -25.65
C GLU A 383 16.76 0.13 -27.02
N LYS A 384 16.78 1.48 -27.09
CA LYS A 384 16.58 2.26 -28.32
C LYS A 384 17.83 2.40 -29.17
#